data_ac806dfcad9b171559608084a0551623
#
_entry.id   ac806dfcad9b171559608084a0551623
#
_cell.length_a   1.000
_cell.length_b   1.000
_cell.length_c   1.000
_cell.angle_alpha   90.00
_cell.angle_beta   90.00
_cell.angle_gamma   90.00
#
_symmetry.space_group_name_H-M   'P 1'
#
loop_
_entity.id
_entity.type
_entity.pdbx_description
1 polymer ?
#
loop_
_entity_poly.entity_id
_entity_poly.type
_entity_poly.pdbx_seq_one_letter_code
_entity_poly.pdbx_strand_id
1 'polypeptide(L)'
;GASMFAWISQTVQGIKEIKVAGREQYFIKEYCKVGEGYVKAMERFSLFNNSPKLLIETVCMAGLLGYIMVLIVAGANVSSMVSLFAAFGIAAMRLLPAASRINNQITSMAFNEPFFFNVSDNLVEETDEEHTDISYAVVAKEKLPVTSAVKLSNITYHYPNSDKLIFDHATVSFPIGKSIGVVGASGAGKTTIIDILLGLLKLQEGKVLADDVDIQEHYREWLANVGYIPQMIFLLDADIRKNVAFGIPEEEIDEEKLWHALREAQLDTFVKALPDGVNTGIGERGIRLSGGQRQRIGIARALYNDPEVLILDEATSALDNDTEAAIMESINRLHGKKTLVIIAHRLQTIEKCDMVF
;
A
#
# COMPACT_ATOMS: atom_id res chain seq x y z
N GLY A 1 10.28 -18.55 -0.92
CA GLY A 1 9.89 -17.60 0.16
C GLY A 1 8.49 -17.05 -0.05
N ALA A 2 8.20 -16.39 -1.15
CA ALA A 2 6.93 -15.67 -1.37
C ALA A 2 5.67 -16.54 -1.19
N SER A 3 5.64 -17.74 -1.78
CA SER A 3 4.51 -18.66 -1.65
C SER A 3 4.27 -19.12 -0.20
N MET A 4 5.33 -19.27 0.60
CA MET A 4 5.21 -19.64 2.01
C MET A 4 4.61 -18.52 2.86
N PHE A 5 5.03 -17.24 2.60
CA PHE A 5 4.42 -16.07 3.22
C PHE A 5 2.96 -15.88 2.80
N ALA A 6 2.63 -16.12 1.54
CA ALA A 6 1.26 -16.06 1.06
C ALA A 6 0.36 -17.08 1.80
N TRP A 7 0.82 -18.33 1.97
CA TRP A 7 0.08 -19.34 2.74
C TRP A 7 -0.11 -18.98 4.21
N ILE A 8 0.93 -18.41 4.88
CA ILE A 8 0.79 -17.93 6.26
C ILE A 8 -0.24 -16.81 6.31
N SER A 9 -0.10 -15.79 5.46
CA SER A 9 -1.01 -14.65 5.44
C SER A 9 -2.46 -15.08 5.21
N GLN A 10 -2.72 -15.91 4.22
CA GLN A 10 -4.06 -16.43 3.94
C GLN A 10 -4.63 -17.26 5.10
N THR A 11 -3.79 -18.12 5.72
CA THR A 11 -4.20 -18.95 6.86
C THR A 11 -4.54 -18.09 8.07
N VAL A 12 -3.74 -17.07 8.37
CA VAL A 12 -3.99 -16.16 9.50
C VAL A 12 -5.22 -15.29 9.25
N GLN A 13 -5.40 -14.77 8.03
CA GLN A 13 -6.59 -13.99 7.68
C GLN A 13 -7.87 -14.83 7.73
N GLY A 14 -7.81 -16.08 7.29
CA GLY A 14 -8.95 -17.00 7.29
C GLY A 14 -9.02 -17.90 8.52
N ILE A 15 -8.36 -17.57 9.65
CA ILE A 15 -8.24 -18.49 10.80
C ILE A 15 -9.61 -18.84 11.41
N LYS A 16 -10.54 -17.89 11.42
CA LYS A 16 -11.89 -18.09 11.96
C LYS A 16 -12.67 -19.11 11.12
N GLU A 17 -12.64 -18.96 9.83
CA GLU A 17 -13.31 -19.85 8.85
C GLU A 17 -12.69 -21.24 8.90
N ILE A 18 -11.36 -21.32 8.98
CA ILE A 18 -10.61 -22.58 9.08
C ILE A 18 -11.02 -23.32 10.35
N LYS A 19 -11.09 -22.61 11.49
CA LYS A 19 -11.51 -23.16 12.78
C LYS A 19 -12.95 -23.66 12.75
N VAL A 20 -13.86 -22.86 12.23
CA VAL A 20 -15.30 -23.24 12.12
C VAL A 20 -15.48 -24.43 11.18
N ALA A 21 -14.71 -24.50 10.09
CA ALA A 21 -14.76 -25.60 9.14
C ALA A 21 -14.04 -26.88 9.65
N GLY A 22 -13.23 -26.81 10.73
CA GLY A 22 -12.43 -27.93 11.26
C GLY A 22 -11.38 -28.42 10.26
N ARG A 23 -10.80 -27.53 9.45
CA ARG A 23 -9.89 -27.89 8.34
C ARG A 23 -8.42 -27.53 8.58
N GLU A 24 -8.01 -27.33 9.81
CA GLU A 24 -6.64 -26.93 10.18
C GLU A 24 -5.59 -27.86 9.57
N GLN A 25 -5.81 -29.16 9.61
CA GLN A 25 -4.86 -30.15 9.10
C GLN A 25 -4.58 -30.01 7.60
N TYR A 26 -5.56 -29.58 6.82
CA TYR A 26 -5.37 -29.31 5.40
C TYR A 26 -4.38 -28.18 5.20
N PHE A 27 -4.60 -27.06 5.89
CA PHE A 27 -3.75 -25.87 5.77
C PHE A 27 -2.32 -26.11 6.29
N ILE A 28 -2.17 -26.85 7.39
CA ILE A 28 -0.85 -27.28 7.90
C ILE A 28 -0.13 -28.13 6.84
N LYS A 29 -0.82 -29.10 6.25
CA LYS A 29 -0.24 -30.00 5.25
C LYS A 29 0.23 -29.24 3.99
N GLU A 30 -0.60 -28.33 3.48
CA GLU A 30 -0.23 -27.53 2.31
C GLU A 30 0.93 -26.55 2.63
N TYR A 31 0.93 -25.93 3.80
CA TYR A 31 2.07 -25.13 4.27
C TYR A 31 3.36 -25.94 4.33
N CYS A 32 3.33 -27.13 4.94
CA CYS A 32 4.48 -28.03 5.03
C CYS A 32 4.99 -28.42 3.64
N LYS A 33 4.09 -28.75 2.69
CA LYS A 33 4.44 -29.11 1.31
C LYS A 33 5.20 -27.97 0.60
N VAL A 34 4.72 -26.74 0.74
CA VAL A 34 5.40 -25.55 0.20
C VAL A 34 6.74 -25.32 0.93
N GLY A 35 6.76 -25.53 2.26
CA GLY A 35 7.95 -25.41 3.09
C GLY A 35 9.04 -26.42 2.71
N GLU A 36 8.70 -27.68 2.42
CA GLU A 36 9.65 -28.68 1.95
C GLU A 36 10.37 -28.27 0.66
N GLY A 37 9.64 -27.65 -0.28
CA GLY A 37 10.23 -27.10 -1.50
C GLY A 37 11.25 -26.01 -1.20
N TYR A 38 10.94 -25.12 -0.27
CA TYR A 38 11.83 -24.06 0.19
C TYR A 38 13.08 -24.63 0.87
N VAL A 39 12.91 -25.58 1.80
CA VAL A 39 14.03 -26.23 2.51
C VAL A 39 14.97 -26.92 1.52
N LYS A 40 14.44 -27.70 0.57
CA LYS A 40 15.25 -28.36 -0.48
C LYS A 40 16.01 -27.37 -1.35
N ALA A 41 15.40 -26.23 -1.66
CA ALA A 41 16.06 -25.17 -2.42
C ALA A 41 17.20 -24.54 -1.61
N MET A 42 16.97 -24.28 -0.32
CA MET A 42 18.00 -23.75 0.60
C MET A 42 19.14 -24.72 0.84
N GLU A 43 18.86 -26.02 0.98
CA GLU A 43 19.90 -27.06 1.10
C GLU A 43 20.78 -27.07 -0.16
N ARG A 44 20.19 -27.08 -1.35
CA ARG A 44 20.94 -27.01 -2.61
C ARG A 44 21.77 -25.73 -2.71
N PHE A 45 21.17 -24.59 -2.40
CA PHE A 45 21.89 -23.31 -2.38
C PHE A 45 23.08 -23.36 -1.42
N SER A 46 22.88 -23.86 -0.21
CA SER A 46 23.94 -24.01 0.81
C SER A 46 25.07 -24.93 0.33
N LEU A 47 24.73 -26.07 -0.30
CA LEU A 47 25.72 -26.97 -0.88
C LEU A 47 26.53 -26.27 -2.00
N PHE A 48 25.87 -25.63 -2.95
CA PHE A 48 26.57 -24.94 -4.02
C PHE A 48 27.42 -23.77 -3.53
N ASN A 49 26.98 -23.06 -2.50
CA ASN A 49 27.71 -21.94 -1.94
C ASN A 49 28.95 -22.36 -1.14
N ASN A 50 28.90 -23.51 -0.47
CA ASN A 50 30.01 -24.02 0.38
C ASN A 50 30.95 -25.00 -0.35
N SER A 51 30.47 -25.69 -1.39
CA SER A 51 31.26 -26.67 -2.15
C SER A 51 32.57 -26.12 -2.72
N PRO A 52 32.60 -24.91 -3.37
CA PRO A 52 33.83 -24.38 -3.93
C PRO A 52 34.94 -24.20 -2.91
N LYS A 53 34.59 -23.78 -1.68
CA LYS A 53 35.54 -23.61 -0.59
C LYS A 53 36.24 -24.94 -0.25
N LEU A 54 35.45 -25.99 -0.04
CA LEU A 54 35.97 -27.34 0.29
C LEU A 54 36.84 -27.91 -0.83
N LEU A 55 36.42 -27.70 -2.09
CA LEU A 55 37.22 -28.15 -3.26
C LEU A 55 38.57 -27.42 -3.31
N ILE A 56 38.57 -26.08 -3.17
CA ILE A 56 39.80 -25.30 -3.21
C ILE A 56 40.74 -25.73 -2.09
N GLU A 57 40.23 -25.85 -0.86
CA GLU A 57 41.01 -26.31 0.30
C GLU A 57 41.62 -27.72 0.08
N THR A 58 40.83 -28.64 -0.43
CA THR A 58 41.27 -30.02 -0.71
C THR A 58 42.35 -30.07 -1.79
N VAL A 59 42.14 -29.35 -2.91
CA VAL A 59 43.09 -29.30 -4.03
C VAL A 59 44.42 -28.66 -3.57
N CYS A 60 44.34 -27.54 -2.82
CA CYS A 60 45.56 -26.89 -2.30
C CYS A 60 46.33 -27.79 -1.35
N MET A 61 45.65 -28.50 -0.43
CA MET A 61 46.29 -29.40 0.49
C MET A 61 46.89 -30.61 -0.22
N ALA A 62 46.17 -31.23 -1.15
CA ALA A 62 46.66 -32.31 -1.97
C ALA A 62 47.88 -31.92 -2.83
N GLY A 63 47.84 -30.73 -3.43
CA GLY A 63 48.93 -30.17 -4.19
C GLY A 63 50.19 -29.94 -3.34
N LEU A 64 50.03 -29.39 -2.12
CA LEU A 64 51.14 -29.17 -1.19
C LEU A 64 51.78 -30.53 -0.75
N LEU A 65 50.95 -31.48 -0.34
CA LEU A 65 51.43 -32.80 0.09
C LEU A 65 52.10 -33.53 -1.07
N GLY A 66 51.53 -33.49 -2.28
CA GLY A 66 52.13 -34.08 -3.47
C GLY A 66 53.48 -33.44 -3.81
N TYR A 67 53.60 -32.12 -3.71
CA TYR A 67 54.85 -31.41 -3.93
C TYR A 67 55.92 -31.80 -2.90
N ILE A 68 55.59 -31.90 -1.63
CA ILE A 68 56.48 -32.36 -0.56
C ILE A 68 56.96 -33.80 -0.86
N MET A 69 56.05 -34.68 -1.27
CA MET A 69 56.39 -36.09 -1.60
C MET A 69 57.36 -36.15 -2.78
N VAL A 70 57.15 -35.37 -3.82
CA VAL A 70 58.10 -35.29 -4.97
C VAL A 70 59.47 -34.84 -4.52
N LEU A 71 59.58 -33.82 -3.68
CA LEU A 71 60.87 -33.34 -3.13
C LEU A 71 61.59 -34.40 -2.30
N ILE A 72 60.88 -35.14 -1.45
CA ILE A 72 61.48 -36.23 -0.65
C ILE A 72 62.06 -37.31 -1.57
N VAL A 73 61.31 -37.72 -2.59
CA VAL A 73 61.74 -38.72 -3.58
C VAL A 73 62.95 -38.23 -4.40
N ALA A 74 63.00 -36.93 -4.72
CA ALA A 74 64.09 -36.31 -5.42
C ALA A 74 65.36 -36.11 -4.56
N GLY A 75 65.35 -36.53 -3.26
CA GLY A 75 66.49 -36.41 -2.37
C GLY A 75 66.77 -35.01 -1.86
N ALA A 76 65.83 -34.09 -1.95
CA ALA A 76 65.96 -32.73 -1.48
C ALA A 76 66.10 -32.67 0.07
N ASN A 77 66.94 -31.76 0.56
CA ASN A 77 67.09 -31.56 2.01
C ASN A 77 65.90 -30.81 2.57
N VAL A 78 64.95 -31.55 3.17
CA VAL A 78 63.69 -31.04 3.70
C VAL A 78 63.89 -29.95 4.77
N SER A 79 64.95 -30.05 5.55
CA SER A 79 65.25 -29.06 6.63
C SER A 79 65.54 -27.65 6.09
N SER A 80 66.16 -27.57 4.90
CA SER A 80 66.42 -26.25 4.27
C SER A 80 65.14 -25.60 3.67
N MET A 81 64.06 -26.36 3.54
CA MET A 81 62.81 -25.93 2.93
C MET A 81 61.70 -25.54 3.95
N VAL A 82 61.98 -25.70 5.26
CA VAL A 82 60.99 -25.40 6.30
C VAL A 82 60.46 -23.95 6.23
N SER A 83 61.36 -22.99 5.96
CA SER A 83 60.95 -21.58 5.81
C SER A 83 60.04 -21.34 4.58
N LEU A 84 60.28 -22.08 3.48
CA LEU A 84 59.46 -21.99 2.27
C LEU A 84 58.05 -22.58 2.53
N PHE A 85 57.97 -23.72 3.20
CA PHE A 85 56.71 -24.34 3.57
C PHE A 85 55.91 -23.52 4.58
N ALA A 86 56.60 -22.87 5.54
CA ALA A 86 55.94 -21.97 6.47
C ALA A 86 55.38 -20.72 5.75
N ALA A 87 56.16 -20.11 4.84
CA ALA A 87 55.69 -19.00 4.03
C ALA A 87 54.48 -19.38 3.15
N PHE A 88 54.50 -20.57 2.51
CA PHE A 88 53.38 -21.06 1.71
C PHE A 88 52.15 -21.35 2.58
N GLY A 89 52.32 -21.92 3.74
CA GLY A 89 51.22 -22.15 4.69
C GLY A 89 50.56 -20.86 5.13
N ILE A 90 51.35 -19.82 5.45
CA ILE A 90 50.83 -18.49 5.81
C ILE A 90 50.10 -17.85 4.63
N ALA A 91 50.68 -17.94 3.42
CA ALA A 91 50.04 -17.44 2.19
C ALA A 91 48.71 -18.16 1.92
N ALA A 92 48.68 -19.48 2.03
CA ALA A 92 47.45 -20.25 1.88
C ALA A 92 46.37 -19.89 2.90
N MET A 93 46.74 -19.71 4.17
CA MET A 93 45.82 -19.26 5.23
C MET A 93 45.21 -17.89 4.97
N ARG A 94 45.88 -17.02 4.21
CA ARG A 94 45.38 -15.68 3.83
C ARG A 94 44.60 -15.70 2.52
N LEU A 95 45.08 -16.41 1.51
CA LEU A 95 44.49 -16.43 0.18
C LEU A 95 43.18 -17.24 0.11
N LEU A 96 43.12 -18.41 0.78
CA LEU A 96 41.91 -19.24 0.75
C LEU A 96 40.68 -18.56 1.29
N PRO A 97 40.72 -17.89 2.46
CA PRO A 97 39.54 -17.11 2.91
C PRO A 97 39.18 -15.95 1.99
N ALA A 98 40.16 -15.28 1.38
CA ALA A 98 39.91 -14.18 0.44
C ALA A 98 39.21 -14.69 -0.84
N ALA A 99 39.71 -15.80 -1.43
CA ALA A 99 39.09 -16.44 -2.58
C ALA A 99 37.66 -16.90 -2.29
N SER A 100 37.45 -17.49 -1.10
CA SER A 100 36.12 -17.92 -0.64
C SER A 100 35.14 -16.74 -0.50
N ARG A 101 35.61 -15.61 0.06
CA ARG A 101 34.79 -14.39 0.17
C ARG A 101 34.39 -13.86 -1.20
N ILE A 102 35.34 -13.78 -2.16
CA ILE A 102 35.06 -13.33 -3.52
C ILE A 102 34.01 -14.24 -4.18
N ASN A 103 34.20 -15.54 -4.10
CA ASN A 103 33.24 -16.50 -4.66
C ASN A 103 31.84 -16.34 -4.04
N ASN A 104 31.75 -16.22 -2.71
CA ASN A 104 30.48 -16.04 -2.02
C ASN A 104 29.80 -14.72 -2.42
N GLN A 105 30.57 -13.63 -2.60
CA GLN A 105 30.02 -12.36 -3.04
C GLN A 105 29.50 -12.44 -4.48
N ILE A 106 30.24 -13.05 -5.40
CA ILE A 106 29.80 -13.25 -6.79
C ILE A 106 28.50 -14.08 -6.83
N THR A 107 28.46 -15.18 -6.07
CA THR A 107 27.27 -16.04 -5.99
C THR A 107 26.07 -15.27 -5.41
N SER A 108 26.31 -14.46 -4.37
CA SER A 108 25.27 -13.61 -3.76
C SER A 108 24.75 -12.54 -4.70
N MET A 109 25.64 -11.90 -5.48
CA MET A 109 25.25 -10.93 -6.51
C MET A 109 24.40 -11.59 -7.59
N ALA A 110 24.84 -12.72 -8.14
CA ALA A 110 24.08 -13.46 -9.15
C ALA A 110 22.71 -13.94 -8.65
N PHE A 111 22.61 -14.31 -7.36
CA PHE A 111 21.35 -14.70 -6.74
C PHE A 111 20.38 -13.52 -6.57
N ASN A 112 20.89 -12.35 -6.24
CA ASN A 112 20.06 -11.17 -5.99
C ASN A 112 19.80 -10.32 -7.25
N GLU A 113 20.53 -10.57 -8.35
CA GLU A 113 20.41 -9.84 -9.61
C GLU A 113 18.96 -9.77 -10.14
N PRO A 114 18.17 -10.88 -10.19
CA PRO A 114 16.79 -10.83 -10.67
C PRO A 114 15.88 -9.95 -9.80
N PHE A 115 16.14 -9.90 -8.49
CA PHE A 115 15.39 -9.05 -7.57
C PHE A 115 15.71 -7.58 -7.77
N PHE A 116 16.99 -7.27 -8.00
CA PHE A 116 17.44 -5.91 -8.29
C PHE A 116 16.82 -5.36 -9.58
N PHE A 117 16.89 -6.13 -10.67
CA PHE A 117 16.30 -5.70 -11.94
C PHE A 117 14.78 -5.59 -11.86
N ASN A 118 14.10 -6.49 -11.17
CA ASN A 118 12.65 -6.41 -10.99
C ASN A 118 12.24 -5.10 -10.25
N VAL A 119 12.99 -4.70 -9.23
CA VAL A 119 12.75 -3.43 -8.53
C VAL A 119 13.12 -2.24 -9.41
N SER A 120 14.28 -2.32 -10.12
CA SER A 120 14.76 -1.27 -11.01
C SER A 120 13.77 -1.01 -12.16
N ASP A 121 13.30 -2.06 -12.80
CA ASP A 121 12.38 -1.96 -13.93
C ASP A 121 11.05 -1.33 -13.52
N ASN A 122 10.50 -1.73 -12.36
CA ASN A 122 9.29 -1.10 -11.83
C ASN A 122 9.51 0.38 -11.49
N LEU A 123 10.69 0.76 -10.95
CA LEU A 123 11.00 2.16 -10.66
C LEU A 123 11.19 2.99 -11.94
N VAL A 124 11.77 2.39 -12.99
CA VAL A 124 11.96 3.06 -14.29
C VAL A 124 10.61 3.25 -14.98
N GLU A 125 9.73 2.24 -14.97
CA GLU A 125 8.37 2.37 -15.51
C GLU A 125 7.59 3.51 -14.82
N GLU A 126 7.71 3.63 -13.48
CA GLU A 126 7.07 4.73 -12.75
C GLU A 126 7.69 6.11 -13.06
N THR A 127 8.99 6.17 -13.38
CA THR A 127 9.65 7.45 -13.71
C THR A 127 9.47 7.89 -15.16
N ASP A 128 9.25 6.97 -16.08
CA ASP A 128 8.98 7.27 -17.49
C ASP A 128 7.51 7.67 -17.76
N GLU A 129 6.59 7.34 -16.85
CA GLU A 129 5.27 7.94 -16.89
C GLU A 129 5.37 9.43 -16.50
N GLU A 130 4.94 10.33 -17.38
CA GLU A 130 4.95 11.81 -17.25
C GLU A 130 4.19 12.37 -16.02
N HIS A 131 3.93 11.55 -15.02
CA HIS A 131 3.29 11.94 -13.75
C HIS A 131 4.30 12.26 -12.63
N THR A 132 5.56 12.44 -12.97
CA THR A 132 6.64 12.69 -12.00
C THR A 132 6.63 14.05 -11.32
N ASP A 133 5.68 14.91 -11.61
CA ASP A 133 5.47 16.15 -10.85
C ASP A 133 4.62 16.00 -9.57
N ILE A 134 4.29 14.79 -9.17
CA ILE A 134 3.87 14.52 -7.80
C ILE A 134 5.12 14.59 -6.92
N SER A 135 5.65 15.79 -6.73
CA SER A 135 6.61 16.08 -5.69
C SER A 135 5.98 15.68 -4.36
N TYR A 136 6.41 14.59 -3.77
CA TYR A 136 5.87 14.00 -2.53
C TYR A 136 6.00 14.93 -1.30
N ALA A 137 6.51 16.14 -1.47
CA ALA A 137 7.00 16.96 -0.39
C ALA A 137 6.08 18.08 0.09
N VAL A 138 4.99 18.43 -0.59
CA VAL A 138 4.21 19.62 -0.16
C VAL A 138 2.71 19.40 -0.34
N VAL A 139 1.98 19.39 0.76
CA VAL A 139 0.51 19.56 0.75
C VAL A 139 0.23 20.97 0.23
N ALA A 140 -0.66 21.11 -0.77
CA ALA A 140 -1.08 22.43 -1.22
C ALA A 140 -1.73 23.18 -0.06
N LYS A 141 -1.23 24.40 0.24
CA LYS A 141 -1.83 25.28 1.24
C LYS A 141 -3.07 26.01 0.69
N GLU A 142 -3.16 26.11 -0.61
CA GLU A 142 -4.25 26.81 -1.31
C GLU A 142 -5.12 25.79 -2.04
N LYS A 143 -6.43 26.03 -2.01
CA LYS A 143 -7.42 25.26 -2.72
C LYS A 143 -7.58 25.80 -4.14
N LEU A 144 -7.82 24.92 -5.10
CA LEU A 144 -8.24 25.32 -6.44
C LEU A 144 -9.62 26.00 -6.34
N PRO A 145 -9.80 27.25 -6.75
CA PRO A 145 -11.11 27.89 -6.74
C PRO A 145 -12.07 27.17 -7.69
N VAL A 146 -13.20 26.68 -7.13
CA VAL A 146 -14.27 26.04 -7.90
C VAL A 146 -15.60 26.62 -7.46
N THR A 147 -16.29 27.23 -8.38
CA THR A 147 -17.51 28.01 -8.08
C THR A 147 -18.77 27.51 -8.79
N SER A 148 -18.62 26.84 -9.91
CA SER A 148 -19.73 26.43 -10.78
C SER A 148 -19.95 24.92 -10.78
N ALA A 149 -19.00 24.14 -11.29
CA ALA A 149 -19.14 22.71 -11.41
C ALA A 149 -17.81 21.99 -11.57
N VAL A 150 -17.76 20.73 -11.13
CA VAL A 150 -16.76 19.76 -11.59
C VAL A 150 -17.34 18.99 -12.76
N LYS A 151 -16.60 18.91 -13.88
CA LYS A 151 -17.12 18.33 -15.12
C LYS A 151 -16.16 17.27 -15.67
N LEU A 152 -16.70 16.10 -15.93
CA LEU A 152 -16.06 15.10 -16.78
C LEU A 152 -16.42 15.45 -18.23
N SER A 153 -15.43 15.77 -19.07
CA SER A 153 -15.67 16.25 -20.44
C SER A 153 -15.16 15.25 -21.45
N ASN A 154 -16.07 14.60 -22.17
CA ASN A 154 -15.79 13.68 -23.27
C ASN A 154 -14.79 12.57 -22.86
N ILE A 155 -14.98 11.98 -21.69
CA ILE A 155 -14.04 11.00 -21.13
C ILE A 155 -14.22 9.63 -21.77
N THR A 156 -13.09 9.02 -22.14
CA THR A 156 -13.01 7.61 -22.53
C THR A 156 -12.07 6.90 -21.56
N TYR A 157 -12.53 5.77 -20.99
CA TYR A 157 -11.74 5.03 -20.03
C TYR A 157 -11.97 3.52 -20.09
N HIS A 158 -10.88 2.76 -20.09
CA HIS A 158 -10.82 1.33 -19.81
C HIS A 158 -9.66 1.00 -18.87
N TYR A 159 -9.79 -0.08 -18.09
CA TYR A 159 -8.70 -0.54 -17.23
C TYR A 159 -7.53 -1.09 -18.04
N PRO A 160 -6.28 -0.96 -17.56
CA PRO A 160 -5.13 -1.66 -18.12
C PRO A 160 -5.45 -3.17 -18.24
N ASN A 161 -5.03 -3.78 -19.33
CA ASN A 161 -5.29 -5.20 -19.63
C ASN A 161 -6.76 -5.59 -19.86
N SER A 162 -7.63 -4.63 -20.18
CA SER A 162 -9.04 -4.88 -20.54
C SER A 162 -9.46 -4.00 -21.70
N ASP A 163 -9.95 -4.61 -22.78
CA ASP A 163 -10.51 -3.87 -23.93
C ASP A 163 -11.95 -3.37 -23.68
N LYS A 164 -12.51 -3.70 -22.51
CA LYS A 164 -13.87 -3.29 -22.16
C LYS A 164 -13.87 -1.83 -21.73
N LEU A 165 -14.48 -0.96 -22.58
CA LEU A 165 -14.76 0.42 -22.22
C LEU A 165 -15.72 0.50 -21.02
N ILE A 166 -15.32 1.29 -20.03
CA ILE A 166 -16.16 1.67 -18.89
C ILE A 166 -16.90 2.96 -19.21
N PHE A 167 -16.19 3.92 -19.79
CA PHE A 167 -16.76 5.17 -20.32
C PHE A 167 -16.36 5.33 -21.77
N ASP A 168 -17.32 5.76 -22.58
CA ASP A 168 -17.16 6.02 -24.02
C ASP A 168 -17.69 7.42 -24.32
N HIS A 169 -16.78 8.38 -24.53
CA HIS A 169 -17.08 9.79 -24.77
C HIS A 169 -18.09 10.41 -23.78
N ALA A 170 -18.05 9.97 -22.53
CA ALA A 170 -19.03 10.36 -21.52
C ALA A 170 -18.79 11.79 -21.03
N THR A 171 -19.88 12.52 -20.84
CA THR A 171 -19.84 13.88 -20.25
C THR A 171 -20.82 13.96 -19.10
N VAL A 172 -20.31 14.30 -17.89
CA VAL A 172 -21.11 14.42 -16.67
C VAL A 172 -20.69 15.70 -15.92
N SER A 173 -21.66 16.42 -15.36
CA SER A 173 -21.40 17.65 -14.60
C SER A 173 -21.91 17.52 -13.18
N PHE A 174 -21.07 17.89 -12.21
CA PHE A 174 -21.34 17.92 -10.78
C PHE A 174 -21.39 19.38 -10.31
N PRO A 175 -22.57 20.01 -10.25
CA PRO A 175 -22.69 21.42 -9.84
C PRO A 175 -22.27 21.63 -8.38
N ILE A 176 -21.54 22.72 -8.12
CA ILE A 176 -21.09 23.06 -6.76
C ILE A 176 -22.28 23.39 -5.85
N GLY A 177 -22.19 22.98 -4.59
CA GLY A 177 -23.24 23.19 -3.58
C GLY A 177 -24.45 22.26 -3.72
N LYS A 178 -24.40 21.27 -4.62
CA LYS A 178 -25.47 20.29 -4.83
C LYS A 178 -25.10 18.92 -4.28
N SER A 179 -26.14 18.13 -3.99
CA SER A 179 -26.01 16.72 -3.64
C SER A 179 -26.35 15.86 -4.85
N ILE A 180 -25.39 15.07 -5.28
CA ILE A 180 -25.47 14.25 -6.49
C ILE A 180 -25.38 12.78 -6.10
N GLY A 181 -26.43 12.00 -6.38
CA GLY A 181 -26.45 10.55 -6.24
C GLY A 181 -25.94 9.87 -7.51
N VAL A 182 -25.03 8.92 -7.37
CA VAL A 182 -24.55 8.07 -8.46
C VAL A 182 -25.07 6.63 -8.21
N VAL A 183 -25.91 6.12 -9.12
CA VAL A 183 -26.56 4.82 -9.01
C VAL A 183 -26.27 3.96 -10.22
N GLY A 184 -26.37 2.67 -10.05
CA GLY A 184 -26.18 1.70 -11.13
C GLY A 184 -25.94 0.29 -10.60
N ALA A 185 -26.02 -0.68 -11.50
CA ALA A 185 -25.71 -2.07 -11.19
C ALA A 185 -24.26 -2.23 -10.70
N SER A 186 -23.96 -3.34 -10.02
CA SER A 186 -22.56 -3.68 -9.71
C SER A 186 -21.75 -3.79 -11.01
N GLY A 187 -20.55 -3.19 -11.03
CA GLY A 187 -19.70 -3.15 -12.22
C GLY A 187 -20.10 -2.10 -13.28
N ALA A 188 -21.04 -1.18 -12.98
CA ALA A 188 -21.43 -0.10 -13.89
C ALA A 188 -20.45 1.07 -13.96
N GLY A 189 -19.30 1.02 -13.25
CA GLY A 189 -18.29 2.08 -13.26
C GLY A 189 -18.45 3.14 -12.16
N LYS A 190 -19.29 2.90 -11.13
CA LYS A 190 -19.51 3.88 -10.05
C LYS A 190 -18.24 4.25 -9.28
N THR A 191 -17.45 3.28 -8.86
CA THR A 191 -16.16 3.53 -8.20
C THR A 191 -15.16 4.12 -9.19
N THR A 192 -15.18 3.68 -10.44
CA THR A 192 -14.31 4.22 -11.49
C THR A 192 -14.54 5.73 -11.72
N ILE A 193 -15.79 6.21 -11.69
CA ILE A 193 -16.06 7.65 -11.83
C ILE A 193 -15.50 8.45 -10.65
N ILE A 194 -15.54 7.89 -9.43
CA ILE A 194 -14.91 8.49 -8.26
C ILE A 194 -13.40 8.54 -8.42
N ASP A 195 -12.77 7.44 -8.79
CA ASP A 195 -11.32 7.36 -8.96
C ASP A 195 -10.84 8.35 -10.03
N ILE A 196 -11.64 8.56 -11.09
CA ILE A 196 -11.39 9.59 -12.11
C ILE A 196 -11.54 11.00 -11.50
N LEU A 197 -12.59 11.27 -10.72
CA LEU A 197 -12.78 12.56 -10.04
C LEU A 197 -11.67 12.86 -9.03
N LEU A 198 -11.16 11.85 -8.37
CA LEU A 198 -10.01 11.94 -7.48
C LEU A 198 -8.68 12.11 -8.25
N GLY A 199 -8.68 11.97 -9.58
CA GLY A 199 -7.47 12.04 -10.40
C GLY A 199 -6.55 10.84 -10.24
N LEU A 200 -7.04 9.72 -9.67
CA LEU A 200 -6.27 8.49 -9.46
C LEU A 200 -6.12 7.65 -10.72
N LEU A 201 -7.00 7.86 -11.71
CA LEU A 201 -7.00 7.13 -12.97
C LEU A 201 -6.71 8.09 -14.13
N LYS A 202 -5.73 7.71 -14.97
CA LYS A 202 -5.38 8.45 -16.19
C LYS A 202 -6.39 8.09 -17.29
N LEU A 203 -7.02 9.11 -17.85
CA LEU A 203 -7.96 8.94 -18.96
C LEU A 203 -7.21 8.64 -20.26
N GLN A 204 -7.80 7.81 -21.14
CA GLN A 204 -7.31 7.66 -22.50
C GLN A 204 -7.69 8.89 -23.35
N GLU A 205 -8.91 9.42 -23.14
CA GLU A 205 -9.37 10.66 -23.81
C GLU A 205 -10.24 11.48 -22.86
N GLY A 206 -10.31 12.78 -23.13
CA GLY A 206 -11.10 13.72 -22.34
C GLY A 206 -10.36 14.33 -21.16
N LYS A 207 -11.06 15.08 -20.33
CA LYS A 207 -10.50 15.81 -19.19
C LYS A 207 -11.50 15.88 -18.03
N VAL A 208 -10.96 16.06 -16.83
CA VAL A 208 -11.74 16.44 -15.65
C VAL A 208 -11.46 17.92 -15.38
N LEU A 209 -12.51 18.71 -15.41
CA LEU A 209 -12.43 20.17 -15.28
C LEU A 209 -13.07 20.62 -13.96
N ALA A 210 -12.38 21.42 -13.19
CA ALA A 210 -12.91 22.21 -12.09
C ALA A 210 -13.21 23.61 -12.65
N ASP A 211 -14.49 23.94 -12.87
CA ASP A 211 -14.95 25.01 -13.75
C ASP A 211 -14.33 24.82 -15.16
N ASP A 212 -13.35 25.63 -15.54
CA ASP A 212 -12.66 25.56 -16.83
C ASP A 212 -11.17 25.10 -16.68
N VAL A 213 -10.74 24.72 -15.47
CA VAL A 213 -9.35 24.36 -15.17
C VAL A 213 -9.22 22.84 -15.11
N ASP A 214 -8.26 22.27 -15.85
CA ASP A 214 -7.95 20.85 -15.80
C ASP A 214 -7.35 20.49 -14.43
N ILE A 215 -7.98 19.56 -13.73
CA ILE A 215 -7.52 19.15 -12.39
C ILE A 215 -6.13 18.52 -12.40
N GLN A 216 -5.67 17.96 -13.52
CA GLN A 216 -4.35 17.37 -13.64
C GLN A 216 -3.23 18.41 -13.59
N GLU A 217 -3.50 19.62 -14.09
CA GLU A 217 -2.55 20.75 -14.06
C GLU A 217 -2.40 21.34 -12.66
N HIS A 218 -3.44 21.18 -11.80
CA HIS A 218 -3.50 21.71 -10.42
C HIS A 218 -3.93 20.62 -9.44
N TYR A 219 -3.34 19.43 -9.58
CA TYR A 219 -3.79 18.22 -8.91
C TYR A 219 -3.83 18.32 -7.37
N ARG A 220 -2.84 19.00 -6.78
CA ARG A 220 -2.75 19.16 -5.33
C ARG A 220 -3.76 20.13 -4.77
N GLU A 221 -3.89 21.27 -5.43
CA GLU A 221 -4.88 22.29 -5.11
C GLU A 221 -6.29 21.71 -5.27
N TRP A 222 -6.48 20.82 -6.26
CA TRP A 222 -7.71 20.06 -6.42
C TRP A 222 -7.95 19.09 -5.26
N LEU A 223 -6.98 18.28 -4.88
CA LEU A 223 -7.13 17.34 -3.75
C LEU A 223 -7.38 18.07 -2.42
N ALA A 224 -6.89 19.31 -2.24
CA ALA A 224 -7.20 20.12 -1.07
C ALA A 224 -8.69 20.53 -1.00
N ASN A 225 -9.42 20.50 -2.14
CA ASN A 225 -10.87 20.72 -2.20
C ASN A 225 -11.69 19.48 -1.90
N VAL A 226 -11.09 18.29 -1.91
CA VAL A 226 -11.83 17.02 -1.87
C VAL A 226 -11.69 16.33 -0.51
N GLY A 227 -12.80 15.96 0.08
CA GLY A 227 -12.88 15.01 1.18
C GLY A 227 -13.41 13.68 0.65
N TYR A 228 -12.68 12.58 0.90
CA TYR A 228 -13.06 11.25 0.45
C TYR A 228 -13.38 10.33 1.62
N ILE A 229 -14.53 9.69 1.55
CA ILE A 229 -15.01 8.71 2.53
C ILE A 229 -15.18 7.38 1.80
N PRO A 230 -14.20 6.45 1.91
CA PRO A 230 -14.26 5.16 1.25
C PRO A 230 -15.29 4.22 1.90
N GLN A 231 -15.68 3.18 1.18
CA GLN A 231 -16.52 2.09 1.68
C GLN A 231 -15.93 1.43 2.93
N MET A 232 -14.62 1.18 2.93
CA MET A 232 -13.89 0.62 4.07
C MET A 232 -12.90 1.66 4.60
N ILE A 233 -13.15 2.13 5.83
CA ILE A 233 -12.27 3.11 6.46
C ILE A 233 -10.96 2.45 6.92
N PHE A 234 -9.85 2.89 6.33
CA PHE A 234 -8.52 2.55 6.82
C PHE A 234 -8.20 3.37 8.09
N LEU A 235 -7.87 2.68 9.18
CA LEU A 235 -7.51 3.30 10.45
C LEU A 235 -6.10 2.88 10.84
N LEU A 236 -5.30 3.86 11.26
CA LEU A 236 -3.98 3.66 11.84
C LEU A 236 -4.12 3.03 13.23
N ASP A 237 -3.18 2.18 13.63
CA ASP A 237 -3.00 1.77 15.02
C ASP A 237 -2.39 2.94 15.81
N ALA A 238 -3.23 3.93 16.07
CA ALA A 238 -2.88 5.18 16.72
C ALA A 238 -4.10 5.68 17.52
N ASP A 239 -4.05 6.91 18.00
CA ASP A 239 -5.15 7.57 18.66
C ASP A 239 -6.17 8.18 17.68
N ILE A 240 -7.29 8.69 18.22
CA ILE A 240 -8.36 9.32 17.43
C ILE A 240 -7.83 10.60 16.75
N ARG A 241 -7.00 11.39 17.44
CA ARG A 241 -6.38 12.62 16.94
C ARG A 241 -5.65 12.36 15.63
N LYS A 242 -4.71 11.41 15.62
CA LYS A 242 -3.89 11.04 14.44
C LYS A 242 -4.72 10.39 13.33
N ASN A 243 -5.82 9.76 13.68
CA ASN A 243 -6.73 9.19 12.70
C ASN A 243 -7.63 10.24 12.03
N VAL A 244 -7.99 11.32 12.69
CA VAL A 244 -8.76 12.43 12.10
C VAL A 244 -7.83 13.40 11.37
N ALA A 245 -6.74 13.86 12.00
CA ALA A 245 -5.70 14.68 11.37
C ALA A 245 -4.69 13.77 10.63
N PHE A 246 -5.19 13.00 9.67
CA PHE A 246 -4.45 11.94 9.00
C PHE A 246 -3.24 12.46 8.21
N GLY A 247 -2.04 12.00 8.57
CA GLY A 247 -0.80 12.38 7.88
C GLY A 247 -0.26 13.77 8.26
N ILE A 248 -0.87 14.44 9.23
CA ILE A 248 -0.41 15.75 9.72
C ILE A 248 0.53 15.52 10.91
N PRO A 249 1.73 16.15 10.94
CA PRO A 249 2.61 16.12 12.10
C PRO A 249 1.90 16.61 13.37
N GLU A 250 2.22 16.00 14.52
CA GLU A 250 1.49 16.24 15.77
C GLU A 250 1.55 17.72 16.19
N GLU A 251 2.67 18.39 15.92
CA GLU A 251 2.90 19.81 16.19
C GLU A 251 2.12 20.76 15.27
N GLU A 252 1.63 20.26 14.12
CA GLU A 252 0.86 21.03 13.15
C GLU A 252 -0.66 20.76 13.22
N ILE A 253 -1.09 19.84 14.12
CA ILE A 253 -2.51 19.53 14.28
C ILE A 253 -3.24 20.72 14.90
N ASP A 254 -4.21 21.24 14.14
CA ASP A 254 -5.10 22.30 14.61
C ASP A 254 -6.25 21.72 15.45
N GLU A 255 -6.24 22.01 16.75
CA GLU A 255 -7.25 21.54 17.70
C GLU A 255 -8.66 22.04 17.38
N GLU A 256 -8.80 23.26 16.88
CA GLU A 256 -10.10 23.84 16.56
C GLU A 256 -10.71 23.11 15.37
N LYS A 257 -9.92 22.86 14.31
CA LYS A 257 -10.32 22.05 13.16
C LYS A 257 -10.65 20.62 13.56
N LEU A 258 -9.83 20.00 14.43
CA LEU A 258 -10.05 18.65 14.93
C LEU A 258 -11.43 18.53 15.61
N TRP A 259 -11.71 19.40 16.56
CA TRP A 259 -12.99 19.38 17.28
C TRP A 259 -14.17 19.81 16.41
N HIS A 260 -13.94 20.70 15.42
CA HIS A 260 -14.96 21.04 14.43
C HIS A 260 -15.34 19.79 13.60
N ALA A 261 -14.35 19.10 13.04
CA ALA A 261 -14.57 17.88 12.26
C ALA A 261 -15.27 16.78 13.08
N LEU A 262 -14.88 16.58 14.34
CA LEU A 262 -15.55 15.64 15.25
C LEU A 262 -17.02 16.01 15.54
N ARG A 263 -17.34 17.30 15.68
CA ARG A 263 -18.73 17.78 15.86
C ARG A 263 -19.57 17.55 14.61
N GLU A 264 -19.06 17.90 13.44
CA GLU A 264 -19.77 17.67 12.18
C GLU A 264 -20.03 16.19 11.91
N ALA A 265 -19.08 15.31 12.29
CA ALA A 265 -19.23 13.87 12.24
C ALA A 265 -20.07 13.28 13.39
N GLN A 266 -20.63 14.08 14.29
CA GLN A 266 -21.39 13.65 15.50
C GLN A 266 -20.61 12.65 16.37
N LEU A 267 -19.32 12.83 16.52
CA LEU A 267 -18.44 11.96 17.29
C LEU A 267 -17.91 12.64 18.56
N ASP A 268 -18.08 13.95 18.69
CA ASP A 268 -17.52 14.76 19.79
C ASP A 268 -18.01 14.33 21.18
N THR A 269 -19.28 14.01 21.32
CA THR A 269 -19.86 13.53 22.61
C THR A 269 -19.25 12.19 23.02
N PHE A 270 -19.09 11.26 22.07
CA PHE A 270 -18.44 9.98 22.32
C PHE A 270 -16.98 10.17 22.73
N VAL A 271 -16.22 10.98 21.97
CA VAL A 271 -14.80 11.21 22.25
C VAL A 271 -14.59 11.90 23.61
N LYS A 272 -15.43 12.88 23.98
CA LYS A 272 -15.37 13.55 25.28
C LYS A 272 -15.67 12.61 26.47
N ALA A 273 -16.43 11.55 26.25
CA ALA A 273 -16.74 10.55 27.28
C ALA A 273 -15.61 9.52 27.46
N LEU A 274 -14.62 9.46 26.58
CA LEU A 274 -13.47 8.58 26.74
C LEU A 274 -12.48 9.13 27.78
N PRO A 275 -11.81 8.25 28.55
CA PRO A 275 -10.84 8.67 29.57
C PRO A 275 -9.73 9.58 29.06
N ASP A 276 -9.18 9.26 27.86
CA ASP A 276 -8.08 9.99 27.23
C ASP A 276 -8.57 10.92 26.10
N GLY A 277 -9.89 11.07 25.95
CA GLY A 277 -10.49 11.91 24.90
C GLY A 277 -9.96 11.58 23.50
N VAL A 278 -9.48 12.58 22.78
CA VAL A 278 -8.91 12.42 21.42
C VAL A 278 -7.62 11.61 21.39
N ASN A 279 -6.92 11.47 22.51
CA ASN A 279 -5.68 10.70 22.61
C ASN A 279 -5.94 9.20 22.89
N THR A 280 -7.21 8.78 22.88
CA THR A 280 -7.57 7.37 23.07
C THR A 280 -7.10 6.53 21.91
N GLY A 281 -6.25 5.53 22.18
CA GLY A 281 -5.77 4.55 21.18
C GLY A 281 -6.88 3.62 20.73
N ILE A 282 -7.11 3.52 19.43
CA ILE A 282 -8.19 2.74 18.84
C ILE A 282 -7.82 1.29 18.49
N GLY A 283 -6.52 0.96 18.57
CA GLY A 283 -5.98 -0.37 18.25
C GLY A 283 -5.91 -0.66 16.75
N GLU A 284 -5.31 -1.78 16.40
CA GLU A 284 -5.12 -2.19 15.02
C GLU A 284 -6.46 -2.21 14.26
N ARG A 285 -6.51 -1.48 13.12
CA ARG A 285 -7.72 -1.32 12.29
C ARG A 285 -8.96 -0.85 13.06
N GLY A 286 -8.78 -0.16 14.18
CA GLY A 286 -9.88 0.36 14.99
C GLY A 286 -10.73 -0.73 15.66
N ILE A 287 -10.13 -1.83 16.09
CA ILE A 287 -10.82 -2.99 16.69
C ILE A 287 -11.62 -2.60 17.95
N ARG A 288 -11.23 -1.52 18.65
CA ARG A 288 -11.91 -1.03 19.84
C ARG A 288 -13.15 -0.19 19.57
N LEU A 289 -13.44 0.07 18.29
CA LEU A 289 -14.55 0.91 17.86
C LEU A 289 -15.67 0.08 17.21
N SER A 290 -16.92 0.54 17.36
CA SER A 290 -18.03 0.02 16.57
C SER A 290 -17.90 0.37 15.09
N GLY A 291 -18.64 -0.31 14.20
CA GLY A 291 -18.68 0.01 12.78
C GLY A 291 -19.03 1.49 12.51
N GLY A 292 -20.07 1.99 13.18
CA GLY A 292 -20.49 3.38 13.05
C GLY A 292 -19.48 4.39 13.60
N GLN A 293 -18.75 4.07 14.67
CA GLN A 293 -17.68 4.93 15.19
C GLN A 293 -16.51 5.00 14.22
N ARG A 294 -16.11 3.87 13.62
CA ARG A 294 -15.09 3.85 12.55
C ARG A 294 -15.51 4.73 11.38
N GLN A 295 -16.75 4.59 10.92
CA GLN A 295 -17.26 5.37 9.82
C GLN A 295 -17.25 6.88 10.11
N ARG A 296 -17.69 7.28 11.32
CA ARG A 296 -17.67 8.69 11.74
C ARG A 296 -16.25 9.26 11.87
N ILE A 297 -15.25 8.46 12.25
CA ILE A 297 -13.83 8.89 12.20
C ILE A 297 -13.43 9.17 10.71
N GLY A 298 -13.85 8.31 9.77
CA GLY A 298 -13.63 8.55 8.36
C GLY A 298 -14.26 9.85 7.86
N ILE A 299 -15.50 10.15 8.31
CA ILE A 299 -16.17 11.41 8.00
C ILE A 299 -15.42 12.59 8.63
N ALA A 300 -15.04 12.51 9.91
CA ALA A 300 -14.27 13.56 10.57
C ALA A 300 -12.93 13.82 9.86
N ARG A 301 -12.23 12.75 9.44
CA ARG A 301 -11.00 12.85 8.63
C ARG A 301 -11.25 13.62 7.33
N ALA A 302 -12.28 13.24 6.58
CA ALA A 302 -12.61 13.89 5.32
C ALA A 302 -12.95 15.38 5.50
N LEU A 303 -13.52 15.76 6.65
CA LEU A 303 -13.95 17.14 6.95
C LEU A 303 -12.84 17.99 7.62
N TYR A 304 -11.73 17.40 8.07
CA TYR A 304 -10.70 18.12 8.83
C TYR A 304 -10.13 19.33 8.07
N ASN A 305 -9.95 19.21 6.76
CA ASN A 305 -9.45 20.30 5.91
C ASN A 305 -10.57 21.14 5.28
N ASP A 306 -11.81 21.00 5.79
CA ASP A 306 -12.97 21.75 5.32
C ASP A 306 -13.17 21.72 3.78
N PRO A 307 -13.24 20.52 3.14
CA PRO A 307 -13.31 20.41 1.67
C PRO A 307 -14.56 21.05 1.09
N GLU A 308 -14.50 21.49 -0.20
CA GLU A 308 -15.68 21.99 -0.94
C GLU A 308 -16.51 20.84 -1.53
N VAL A 309 -15.83 19.73 -1.89
CA VAL A 309 -16.45 18.55 -2.49
C VAL A 309 -16.24 17.37 -1.57
N LEU A 310 -17.30 16.72 -1.17
CA LEU A 310 -17.26 15.50 -0.35
C LEU A 310 -17.76 14.32 -1.18
N ILE A 311 -16.90 13.33 -1.32
CA ILE A 311 -17.19 12.11 -2.08
C ILE A 311 -17.41 10.95 -1.10
N LEU A 312 -18.58 10.30 -1.19
CA LEU A 312 -18.97 9.18 -0.35
C LEU A 312 -19.12 7.92 -1.20
N ASP A 313 -18.24 6.97 -1.01
CA ASP A 313 -18.28 5.67 -1.70
C ASP A 313 -18.90 4.61 -0.78
N GLU A 314 -20.20 4.33 -0.97
CA GLU A 314 -20.94 3.30 -0.22
C GLU A 314 -20.75 3.38 1.32
N ALA A 315 -20.59 4.58 1.84
CA ALA A 315 -20.17 4.86 3.22
C ALA A 315 -21.06 4.24 4.32
N THR A 316 -22.23 3.70 3.98
CA THR A 316 -23.21 3.15 4.95
C THR A 316 -23.55 1.68 4.72
N SER A 317 -22.98 1.02 3.72
CA SER A 317 -23.42 -0.31 3.26
C SER A 317 -23.30 -1.43 4.32
N ALA A 318 -22.36 -1.31 5.27
CA ALA A 318 -22.08 -2.32 6.30
C ALA A 318 -22.67 -1.98 7.68
N LEU A 319 -23.56 -0.98 7.77
CA LEU A 319 -24.09 -0.49 9.04
C LEU A 319 -25.55 -0.94 9.29
N ASP A 320 -25.91 -1.02 10.56
CA ASP A 320 -27.28 -1.15 10.99
C ASP A 320 -28.09 0.12 10.71
N ASN A 321 -29.40 0.00 10.58
CA ASN A 321 -30.27 1.09 10.16
C ASN A 321 -30.20 2.33 11.07
N ASP A 322 -30.06 2.17 12.38
CA ASP A 322 -30.01 3.29 13.33
C ASP A 322 -28.69 4.06 13.19
N THR A 323 -27.59 3.34 13.05
CA THR A 323 -26.26 3.94 12.81
C THR A 323 -26.19 4.62 11.44
N GLU A 324 -26.78 4.01 10.41
CA GLU A 324 -26.89 4.61 9.08
C GLU A 324 -27.70 5.92 9.12
N ALA A 325 -28.86 5.92 9.78
CA ALA A 325 -29.69 7.12 9.91
C ALA A 325 -28.92 8.28 10.56
N ALA A 326 -28.17 7.99 11.62
CA ALA A 326 -27.35 9.01 12.30
C ALA A 326 -26.20 9.53 11.46
N ILE A 327 -25.58 8.69 10.63
CA ILE A 327 -24.53 9.12 9.68
C ILE A 327 -25.15 9.96 8.57
N MET A 328 -26.28 9.52 8.03
CA MET A 328 -26.99 10.26 6.98
C MET A 328 -27.50 11.62 7.49
N GLU A 329 -27.86 11.73 8.76
CA GLU A 329 -28.17 13.01 9.38
C GLU A 329 -26.96 13.95 9.38
N SER A 330 -25.76 13.45 9.72
CA SER A 330 -24.53 14.24 9.65
C SER A 330 -24.25 14.74 8.23
N ILE A 331 -24.39 13.85 7.23
CA ILE A 331 -24.18 14.19 5.82
C ILE A 331 -25.24 15.19 5.34
N ASN A 332 -26.52 15.02 5.72
CA ASN A 332 -27.61 15.92 5.36
C ASN A 332 -27.42 17.35 5.91
N ARG A 333 -26.72 17.52 7.03
CA ARG A 333 -26.38 18.86 7.57
C ARG A 333 -25.37 19.61 6.69
N LEU A 334 -24.63 18.90 5.86
CA LEU A 334 -23.68 19.46 4.88
C LEU A 334 -24.36 19.82 3.57
N HIS A 335 -25.60 19.35 3.33
CA HIS A 335 -26.38 19.67 2.14
C HIS A 335 -26.56 21.20 2.00
N GLY A 336 -26.32 21.70 0.79
CA GLY A 336 -26.36 23.13 0.49
C GLY A 336 -25.16 23.95 1.00
N LYS A 337 -24.29 23.37 1.85
CA LYS A 337 -23.03 23.97 2.29
C LYS A 337 -21.84 23.42 1.51
N LYS A 338 -21.89 22.17 1.14
CA LYS A 338 -20.84 21.43 0.41
C LYS A 338 -21.43 20.75 -0.81
N THR A 339 -20.58 20.44 -1.78
CA THR A 339 -20.96 19.57 -2.89
C THR A 339 -20.82 18.12 -2.42
N LEU A 340 -21.89 17.34 -2.55
CA LEU A 340 -21.89 15.94 -2.12
C LEU A 340 -22.00 15.04 -3.36
N VAL A 341 -21.06 14.13 -3.54
CA VAL A 341 -21.13 13.06 -4.54
C VAL A 341 -21.28 11.75 -3.78
N ILE A 342 -22.43 11.10 -3.90
CA ILE A 342 -22.81 9.95 -3.09
C ILE A 342 -23.04 8.73 -3.97
N ILE A 343 -22.19 7.72 -3.86
CA ILE A 343 -22.49 6.39 -4.36
C ILE A 343 -23.30 5.64 -3.30
N ALA A 344 -24.49 5.21 -3.66
CA ALA A 344 -25.32 4.43 -2.76
C ALA A 344 -25.96 3.24 -3.45
N HIS A 345 -26.02 2.12 -2.72
CA HIS A 345 -26.80 0.96 -3.09
C HIS A 345 -28.26 1.01 -2.56
N ARG A 346 -28.52 1.89 -1.60
CA ARG A 346 -29.85 2.04 -0.98
C ARG A 346 -30.53 3.28 -1.50
N LEU A 347 -31.75 3.11 -2.00
CA LEU A 347 -32.56 4.22 -2.56
C LEU A 347 -32.81 5.33 -1.55
N GLN A 348 -33.00 5.00 -0.27
CA GLN A 348 -33.26 5.98 0.80
C GLN A 348 -32.13 7.02 0.95
N THR A 349 -30.89 6.64 0.66
CA THR A 349 -29.72 7.53 0.72
C THR A 349 -29.76 8.58 -0.39
N ILE A 350 -30.40 8.27 -1.52
CA ILE A 350 -30.40 9.06 -2.74
C ILE A 350 -31.66 9.94 -2.86
N GLU A 351 -32.74 9.58 -2.16
CA GLU A 351 -34.02 10.32 -2.21
C GLU A 351 -33.88 11.81 -1.88
N LYS A 352 -32.86 12.18 -1.13
CA LYS A 352 -32.57 13.56 -0.72
C LYS A 352 -31.55 14.27 -1.61
N CYS A 353 -31.02 13.61 -2.64
CA CYS A 353 -30.11 14.24 -3.58
C CYS A 353 -30.85 15.18 -4.53
N ASP A 354 -30.21 16.30 -4.87
CA ASP A 354 -30.74 17.26 -5.86
C ASP A 354 -30.76 16.67 -7.26
N MET A 355 -29.80 15.78 -7.56
CA MET A 355 -29.63 15.14 -8.87
C MET A 355 -29.24 13.66 -8.69
N VAL A 356 -29.59 12.82 -9.65
CA VAL A 356 -29.22 11.40 -9.69
C VAL A 356 -28.76 11.03 -11.10
N PHE A 357 -27.62 10.36 -11.20
CA PHE A 357 -27.05 9.83 -12.44
C PHE A 357 -27.04 8.31 -12.43
#